data_c9aae656cdc2ef9ee2eff89fd4e0e074
#
_entry.id   c9aae656cdc2ef9ee2eff89fd4e0e074
#
_cell.length_a   1.000
_cell.length_b   1.000
_cell.length_c   1.000
_cell.angle_alpha   90.00
_cell.angle_beta   90.00
_cell.angle_gamma   90.00
#
_symmetry.space_group_name_H-M   'P 1'
#
loop_
_entity.id
_entity.type
_entity.pdbx_description
1 polymer ?
#
loop_
_entity_poly.entity_id
_entity_poly.type
_entity_poly.pdbx_seq_one_letter_code
_entity_poly.pdbx_strand_id
1 'polypeptide(L)'
;MRKHKIGIYEKALPKNISWQDRLSIAKACGFDFVEISIDETDERLARLDWTKKERIKLAKAIISTGITIPSMCLSAHRRFPFGSRDETTRQKAYEVMEKAIQLAVDLGIRTIQIAGYDVYYEEQDEGTIARFQQGMEWAVALAASNQVTLAVEIMDTKFMSSISRWKKWDELIRSPWFTVYPDLGNLSAWNDNVAEELKLGIDKISAIHLKDTYKVTETCQGQFRDVPFGEGCVDFAQCFKTLAALNYRGAF
;
A
#
# COMPACT_ATOMS: atom_id res chain seq x y z
N MET A 1 25.26 9.45 -3.91
CA MET A 1 23.81 9.60 -3.74
C MET A 1 23.14 8.29 -4.11
N ARG A 2 22.26 7.72 -3.28
CA ARG A 2 21.51 6.50 -3.64
C ARG A 2 20.67 6.76 -4.88
N LYS A 3 20.57 5.76 -5.76
CA LYS A 3 19.77 5.87 -7.00
C LYS A 3 18.25 5.90 -6.70
N HIS A 4 17.83 5.21 -5.65
CA HIS A 4 16.43 5.10 -5.23
C HIS A 4 16.24 5.63 -3.81
N LYS A 5 15.06 6.16 -3.54
CA LYS A 5 14.62 6.51 -2.20
C LYS A 5 14.21 5.26 -1.45
N ILE A 6 14.61 5.18 -0.18
CA ILE A 6 14.25 4.08 0.72
C ILE A 6 13.43 4.64 1.86
N GLY A 7 12.21 4.13 1.99
CA GLY A 7 11.29 4.48 3.06
C GLY A 7 11.26 3.46 4.18
N ILE A 8 10.60 3.84 5.25
CA ILE A 8 10.24 2.93 6.33
C ILE A 8 8.75 3.02 6.60
N TYR A 9 8.11 1.86 6.71
CA TYR A 9 6.73 1.80 7.14
C TYR A 9 6.62 2.18 8.62
N GLU A 10 5.72 3.10 8.97
CA GLU A 10 5.66 3.63 10.34
C GLU A 10 5.50 2.56 11.44
N LYS A 11 4.93 1.39 11.10
CA LYS A 11 4.75 0.30 12.08
C LYS A 11 6.07 -0.34 12.52
N ALA A 12 7.16 -0.16 11.78
CA ALA A 12 8.50 -0.59 12.17
C ALA A 12 9.17 0.41 13.13
N LEU A 13 8.55 1.56 13.36
CA LEU A 13 9.03 2.58 14.31
C LEU A 13 8.31 2.46 15.66
N PRO A 14 8.91 2.98 16.75
CA PRO A 14 8.28 2.94 18.08
C PRO A 14 6.87 3.55 18.08
N LYS A 15 5.93 2.92 18.81
CA LYS A 15 4.50 3.29 18.78
C LYS A 15 4.22 4.59 19.56
N ASN A 16 4.71 4.70 20.78
CA ASN A 16 4.31 5.74 21.75
C ASN A 16 5.24 6.95 21.75
N ILE A 17 5.57 7.47 20.55
CA ILE A 17 6.42 8.65 20.38
C ILE A 17 5.75 9.70 19.50
N SER A 18 6.21 10.95 19.60
CA SER A 18 5.70 12.02 18.76
C SER A 18 6.06 11.80 17.27
N TRP A 19 5.32 12.43 16.35
CA TRP A 19 5.70 12.43 14.93
C TRP A 19 7.06 13.07 14.69
N GLN A 20 7.43 14.10 15.46
CA GLN A 20 8.76 14.72 15.41
C GLN A 20 9.86 13.68 15.70
N ASP A 21 9.71 12.91 16.78
CA ASP A 21 10.69 11.89 17.16
C ASP A 21 10.72 10.74 16.16
N ARG A 22 9.55 10.29 15.68
CA ARG A 22 9.42 9.23 14.69
C ARG A 22 10.17 9.57 13.40
N LEU A 23 9.96 10.77 12.86
CA LEU A 23 10.66 11.22 11.66
C LEU A 23 12.15 11.43 11.91
N SER A 24 12.54 11.90 13.10
CA SER A 24 13.95 12.04 13.49
C SER A 24 14.66 10.69 13.58
N ILE A 25 14.01 9.66 14.12
CA ILE A 25 14.55 8.29 14.15
C ILE A 25 14.71 7.75 12.73
N ALA A 26 13.69 7.88 11.88
CA ALA A 26 13.77 7.45 10.48
C ALA A 26 14.97 8.09 9.78
N LYS A 27 15.19 9.40 9.97
CA LYS A 27 16.33 10.13 9.44
C LYS A 27 17.66 9.59 9.97
N ALA A 28 17.76 9.39 11.28
CA ALA A 28 18.99 8.88 11.93
C ALA A 28 19.33 7.47 11.45
N CYS A 29 18.32 6.63 11.16
CA CYS A 29 18.49 5.31 10.57
C CYS A 29 18.79 5.35 9.06
N GLY A 30 18.82 6.53 8.44
CA GLY A 30 19.18 6.72 7.04
C GLY A 30 18.05 6.47 6.04
N PHE A 31 16.79 6.48 6.46
CA PHE A 31 15.64 6.44 5.57
C PHE A 31 15.37 7.82 4.96
N ASP A 32 14.85 7.84 3.74
CA ASP A 32 14.53 9.06 3.00
C ASP A 32 13.12 9.56 3.29
N PHE A 33 12.20 8.68 3.69
CA PHE A 33 10.78 9.00 3.97
C PHE A 33 10.14 7.98 4.92
N VAL A 34 8.95 8.32 5.41
CA VAL A 34 8.09 7.41 6.18
C VAL A 34 6.78 7.22 5.43
N GLU A 35 6.29 5.98 5.35
CA GLU A 35 4.93 5.69 4.91
C GLU A 35 4.00 5.65 6.13
N ILE A 36 2.96 6.53 6.14
CA ILE A 36 1.99 6.60 7.23
C ILE A 36 0.96 5.47 7.11
N SER A 37 0.52 4.94 8.24
CA SER A 37 -0.49 3.87 8.29
C SER A 37 -1.84 4.37 8.75
N ILE A 38 -2.88 4.04 7.99
CA ILE A 38 -4.28 4.07 8.41
C ILE A 38 -4.79 2.64 8.31
N ASP A 39 -4.78 1.93 9.44
CA ASP A 39 -5.21 0.53 9.48
C ASP A 39 -6.56 0.35 10.18
N GLU A 40 -6.95 -0.90 10.37
CA GLU A 40 -8.23 -1.29 10.96
C GLU A 40 -8.38 -0.99 12.45
N THR A 41 -7.33 -0.52 13.15
CA THR A 41 -7.41 -0.14 14.56
C THR A 41 -8.08 1.22 14.74
N ASP A 42 -8.88 1.36 15.80
CA ASP A 42 -9.57 2.63 16.09
C ASP A 42 -8.58 3.79 16.26
N GLU A 43 -7.40 3.54 16.86
CA GLU A 43 -6.34 4.54 17.03
C GLU A 43 -5.88 5.13 15.68
N ARG A 44 -5.65 4.28 14.66
CA ARG A 44 -5.19 4.76 13.35
C ARG A 44 -6.33 5.26 12.47
N LEU A 45 -7.52 4.67 12.59
CA LEU A 45 -8.72 5.20 11.95
C LEU A 45 -9.02 6.62 12.40
N ALA A 46 -8.88 6.93 13.69
CA ALA A 46 -9.10 8.27 14.24
C ALA A 46 -8.21 9.36 13.60
N ARG A 47 -7.10 8.99 12.94
CA ARG A 47 -6.27 9.94 12.20
C ARG A 47 -6.97 10.57 11.00
N LEU A 48 -7.96 9.89 10.44
CA LEU A 48 -8.79 10.43 9.36
C LEU A 48 -9.60 11.65 9.82
N ASP A 49 -9.88 11.73 11.12
CA ASP A 49 -10.61 12.83 11.76
C ASP A 49 -9.68 13.84 12.44
N TRP A 50 -8.37 13.80 12.18
CA TRP A 50 -7.44 14.79 12.72
C TRP A 50 -7.87 16.20 12.39
N THR A 51 -7.88 17.03 13.42
CA THR A 51 -8.13 18.46 13.33
C THR A 51 -7.07 19.16 12.48
N LYS A 52 -7.38 20.33 11.98
CA LYS A 52 -6.39 21.17 11.27
C LYS A 52 -5.11 21.40 12.10
N LYS A 53 -5.25 21.53 13.45
CA LYS A 53 -4.10 21.70 14.36
C LYS A 53 -3.18 20.47 14.36
N GLU A 54 -3.73 19.27 14.37
CA GLU A 54 -2.96 18.03 14.32
C GLU A 54 -2.27 17.83 12.97
N ARG A 55 -2.96 18.11 11.85
CA ARG A 55 -2.38 18.08 10.50
C ARG A 55 -1.23 19.07 10.36
N ILE A 56 -1.40 20.30 10.86
CA ILE A 56 -0.32 21.32 10.90
C ILE A 56 0.86 20.86 11.76
N LYS A 57 0.61 20.18 12.90
CA LYS A 57 1.68 19.67 13.75
C LYS A 57 2.54 18.63 13.01
N LEU A 58 1.90 17.73 12.25
CA LEU A 58 2.63 16.77 11.41
C LEU A 58 3.39 17.46 10.27
N ALA A 59 2.76 18.41 9.58
CA ALA A 59 3.42 19.17 8.52
C ALA A 59 4.68 19.92 9.04
N LYS A 60 4.62 20.51 10.23
CA LYS A 60 5.78 21.13 10.89
C LYS A 60 6.88 20.11 11.20
N ALA A 61 6.52 18.90 11.65
CA ALA A 61 7.50 17.84 11.90
C ALA A 61 8.19 17.40 10.59
N ILE A 62 7.46 17.26 9.49
CA ILE A 62 8.00 16.98 8.15
C ILE A 62 9.02 18.07 7.75
N ILE A 63 8.64 19.34 7.85
CA ILE A 63 9.50 20.47 7.47
C ILE A 63 10.78 20.52 8.33
N SER A 64 10.63 20.39 9.66
CA SER A 64 11.77 20.51 10.58
C SER A 64 12.76 19.36 10.49
N THR A 65 12.30 18.16 10.19
CA THR A 65 13.18 16.98 10.05
C THR A 65 13.75 16.82 8.63
N GLY A 66 13.00 17.31 7.62
CA GLY A 66 13.29 17.10 6.21
C GLY A 66 12.92 15.68 5.73
N ILE A 67 12.25 14.86 6.57
CA ILE A 67 11.73 13.54 6.20
C ILE A 67 10.28 13.70 5.74
N THR A 68 10.00 13.29 4.51
CA THR A 68 8.66 13.40 3.90
C THR A 68 7.77 12.21 4.23
N ILE A 69 6.47 12.37 4.01
CA ILE A 69 5.47 11.29 4.03
C ILE A 69 4.78 11.29 2.66
N PRO A 70 5.37 10.66 1.63
CA PRO A 70 4.83 10.68 0.27
C PRO A 70 3.70 9.69 0.04
N SER A 71 3.58 8.68 0.89
CA SER A 71 2.58 7.62 0.75
C SER A 71 1.87 7.29 2.06
N MET A 72 0.66 6.76 1.91
CA MET A 72 -0.22 6.29 2.98
C MET A 72 -0.59 4.84 2.70
N CYS A 73 -0.33 3.93 3.64
CA CYS A 73 -0.87 2.58 3.61
C CYS A 73 -2.27 2.58 4.25
N LEU A 74 -3.29 2.48 3.41
CA LEU A 74 -4.70 2.45 3.81
C LEU A 74 -5.20 1.01 3.89
N SER A 75 -4.84 0.31 4.95
CA SER A 75 -5.30 -1.06 5.19
C SER A 75 -6.59 -1.15 6.04
N ALA A 76 -7.23 -0.02 6.32
CA ALA A 76 -8.52 0.04 7.00
C ALA A 76 -9.64 -0.70 6.24
N HIS A 77 -9.51 -0.80 4.90
CA HIS A 77 -10.44 -1.57 4.06
C HIS A 77 -10.39 -3.08 4.31
N ARG A 78 -9.47 -3.58 5.15
CA ARG A 78 -9.57 -4.94 5.69
C ARG A 78 -10.79 -5.11 6.58
N ARG A 79 -11.06 -4.13 7.45
CA ARG A 79 -12.24 -4.09 8.34
C ARG A 79 -13.49 -3.58 7.64
N PHE A 80 -13.34 -2.63 6.73
CA PHE A 80 -14.43 -1.99 5.99
C PHE A 80 -14.20 -2.12 4.48
N PRO A 81 -14.35 -3.33 3.89
CA PRO A 81 -14.11 -3.53 2.47
C PRO A 81 -15.27 -3.02 1.61
N PHE A 82 -14.96 -2.53 0.41
CA PHE A 82 -15.96 -2.16 -0.60
C PHE A 82 -16.83 -3.33 -1.01
N GLY A 83 -16.30 -4.55 -0.98
CA GLY A 83 -17.01 -5.76 -1.38
C GLY A 83 -17.98 -6.32 -0.35
N SER A 84 -18.00 -5.81 0.90
CA SER A 84 -18.82 -6.37 1.99
C SER A 84 -20.28 -6.58 1.60
N ARG A 85 -20.88 -7.64 2.12
CA ARG A 85 -22.32 -7.89 2.00
C ARG A 85 -23.13 -6.94 2.88
N ASP A 86 -22.53 -6.48 4.00
CA ASP A 86 -23.18 -5.51 4.89
C ASP A 86 -23.10 -4.09 4.34
N GLU A 87 -24.25 -3.46 4.18
CA GLU A 87 -24.36 -2.11 3.63
C GLU A 87 -23.70 -1.05 4.53
N THR A 88 -23.83 -1.18 5.83
CA THR A 88 -23.23 -0.25 6.80
C THR A 88 -21.69 -0.28 6.70
N THR A 89 -21.13 -1.47 6.57
CA THR A 89 -19.68 -1.68 6.34
C THR A 89 -19.23 -1.04 5.02
N ARG A 90 -20.03 -1.19 3.94
CA ARG A 90 -19.70 -0.53 2.66
C ARG A 90 -19.76 0.99 2.75
N GLN A 91 -20.78 1.54 3.39
CA GLN A 91 -20.88 2.99 3.60
C GLN A 91 -19.66 3.51 4.35
N LYS A 92 -19.20 2.76 5.36
CA LYS A 92 -17.97 3.10 6.09
C LYS A 92 -16.72 3.01 5.21
N ALA A 93 -16.67 2.06 4.26
CA ALA A 93 -15.56 1.98 3.29
C ALA A 93 -15.45 3.25 2.44
N TYR A 94 -16.57 3.76 1.93
CA TYR A 94 -16.61 5.02 1.18
C TYR A 94 -16.16 6.21 2.05
N GLU A 95 -16.70 6.34 3.27
CA GLU A 95 -16.31 7.39 4.21
C GLU A 95 -14.80 7.37 4.53
N VAL A 96 -14.24 6.18 4.77
CA VAL A 96 -12.81 5.99 5.02
C VAL A 96 -11.99 6.46 3.83
N MET A 97 -12.38 6.13 2.60
CA MET A 97 -11.67 6.55 1.40
C MET A 97 -11.74 8.06 1.18
N GLU A 98 -12.90 8.67 1.33
CA GLU A 98 -13.06 10.14 1.22
C GLU A 98 -12.13 10.88 2.19
N LYS A 99 -12.18 10.47 3.46
CA LYS A 99 -11.34 11.07 4.51
C LYS A 99 -9.85 10.81 4.28
N ALA A 100 -9.47 9.63 3.77
CA ALA A 100 -8.08 9.31 3.44
C ALA A 100 -7.56 10.18 2.29
N ILE A 101 -8.34 10.40 1.24
CA ILE A 101 -8.00 11.30 0.14
C ILE A 101 -7.86 12.74 0.65
N GLN A 102 -8.80 13.21 1.49
CA GLN A 102 -8.73 14.55 2.08
C GLN A 102 -7.47 14.70 2.98
N LEU A 103 -7.15 13.70 3.80
CA LEU A 103 -5.95 13.71 4.63
C LEU A 103 -4.68 13.72 3.76
N ALA A 104 -4.68 12.97 2.66
CA ALA A 104 -3.58 12.95 1.70
C ALA A 104 -3.35 14.34 1.07
N VAL A 105 -4.42 15.01 0.62
CA VAL A 105 -4.36 16.37 0.09
C VAL A 105 -3.79 17.35 1.10
N ASP A 106 -4.28 17.34 2.34
CA ASP A 106 -3.88 18.26 3.39
C ASP A 106 -2.42 18.08 3.85
N LEU A 107 -1.89 16.87 3.74
CA LEU A 107 -0.51 16.54 4.12
C LEU A 107 0.47 16.48 2.95
N GLY A 108 0.00 16.66 1.72
CA GLY A 108 0.83 16.55 0.52
C GLY A 108 1.24 15.13 0.18
N ILE A 109 0.49 14.12 0.66
CA ILE A 109 0.67 12.71 0.31
C ILE A 109 0.19 12.50 -1.13
N ARG A 110 1.01 11.85 -1.96
CA ARG A 110 0.73 11.67 -3.40
C ARG A 110 0.16 10.31 -3.74
N THR A 111 0.42 9.31 -2.91
CA THR A 111 0.01 7.92 -3.16
C THR A 111 -0.70 7.35 -1.94
N ILE A 112 -1.89 6.85 -2.13
CA ILE A 112 -2.58 6.01 -1.16
C ILE A 112 -2.42 4.57 -1.66
N GLN A 113 -1.67 3.77 -0.91
CA GLN A 113 -1.57 2.34 -1.11
C GLN A 113 -2.76 1.69 -0.42
N ILE A 114 -3.54 0.91 -1.15
CA ILE A 114 -4.71 0.18 -0.67
C ILE A 114 -4.47 -1.32 -0.75
N ALA A 115 -4.91 -2.04 0.28
CA ALA A 115 -4.83 -3.49 0.28
C ALA A 115 -5.75 -4.10 -0.78
N GLY A 116 -5.22 -4.98 -1.62
CA GLY A 116 -5.95 -5.62 -2.71
C GLY A 116 -6.88 -6.75 -2.24
N TYR A 117 -7.89 -6.40 -1.43
CA TYR A 117 -8.95 -7.31 -1.00
C TYR A 117 -10.30 -6.80 -1.49
N ASP A 118 -11.14 -7.69 -2.03
CA ASP A 118 -12.56 -7.40 -2.20
C ASP A 118 -13.28 -7.49 -0.85
N VAL A 119 -13.02 -8.55 -0.09
CA VAL A 119 -13.36 -8.75 1.32
C VAL A 119 -12.21 -9.44 2.04
N TYR A 120 -12.13 -9.35 3.37
CA TYR A 120 -11.07 -9.99 4.16
C TYR A 120 -11.63 -10.95 5.22
N TYR A 121 -12.66 -10.55 5.94
CA TYR A 121 -13.30 -11.37 6.99
C TYR A 121 -14.62 -12.01 6.54
N GLU A 122 -14.96 -11.87 5.29
CA GLU A 122 -16.15 -12.47 4.66
C GLU A 122 -15.71 -13.46 3.58
N GLU A 123 -16.59 -14.38 3.21
CA GLU A 123 -16.36 -15.25 2.06
C GLU A 123 -16.51 -14.47 0.75
N GLN A 124 -15.58 -14.68 -0.15
CA GLN A 124 -15.59 -14.09 -1.49
C GLN A 124 -16.62 -14.75 -2.37
N ASP A 125 -17.37 -13.95 -3.14
CA ASP A 125 -18.26 -14.40 -4.20
C ASP A 125 -18.29 -13.37 -5.36
N GLU A 126 -19.06 -13.66 -6.41
CA GLU A 126 -19.22 -12.75 -7.55
C GLU A 126 -19.79 -11.39 -7.12
N GLY A 127 -20.67 -11.37 -6.13
CA GLY A 127 -21.25 -10.14 -5.61
C GLY A 127 -20.24 -9.28 -4.83
N THR A 128 -19.34 -9.90 -4.05
CA THR A 128 -18.26 -9.16 -3.35
C THR A 128 -17.31 -8.55 -4.35
N ILE A 129 -16.97 -9.29 -5.40
CA ILE A 129 -16.10 -8.84 -6.49
C ILE A 129 -16.73 -7.68 -7.26
N ALA A 130 -18.02 -7.79 -7.61
CA ALA A 130 -18.74 -6.73 -8.32
C ALA A 130 -18.82 -5.43 -7.51
N ARG A 131 -19.11 -5.54 -6.19
CA ARG A 131 -19.14 -4.37 -5.30
C ARG A 131 -17.74 -3.76 -5.11
N PHE A 132 -16.71 -4.56 -5.01
CA PHE A 132 -15.33 -4.09 -5.00
C PHE A 132 -15.01 -3.28 -6.27
N GLN A 133 -15.38 -3.78 -7.44
CA GLN A 133 -15.19 -3.07 -8.70
C GLN A 133 -15.85 -1.68 -8.65
N GLN A 134 -17.13 -1.62 -8.30
CA GLN A 134 -17.86 -0.35 -8.20
C GLN A 134 -17.22 0.63 -7.22
N GLY A 135 -16.79 0.13 -6.06
CA GLY A 135 -16.09 0.92 -5.05
C GLY A 135 -14.74 1.44 -5.56
N MET A 136 -13.99 0.63 -6.30
CA MET A 136 -12.71 1.02 -6.89
C MET A 136 -12.85 2.03 -8.02
N GLU A 137 -13.81 1.86 -8.92
CA GLU A 137 -14.11 2.83 -9.98
C GLU A 137 -14.44 4.21 -9.40
N TRP A 138 -15.29 4.24 -8.38
CA TRP A 138 -15.63 5.47 -7.66
C TRP A 138 -14.41 6.07 -6.93
N ALA A 139 -13.65 5.25 -6.19
CA ALA A 139 -12.48 5.71 -5.43
C ALA A 139 -11.40 6.30 -6.34
N VAL A 140 -11.14 5.67 -7.48
CA VAL A 140 -10.16 6.15 -8.47
C VAL A 140 -10.62 7.47 -9.10
N ALA A 141 -11.90 7.63 -9.43
CA ALA A 141 -12.44 8.89 -9.95
C ALA A 141 -12.31 10.02 -8.92
N LEU A 142 -12.61 9.75 -7.65
CA LEU A 142 -12.45 10.73 -6.56
C LEU A 142 -10.98 11.09 -6.33
N ALA A 143 -10.09 10.10 -6.29
CA ALA A 143 -8.65 10.33 -6.11
C ALA A 143 -8.06 11.13 -7.27
N ALA A 144 -8.45 10.82 -8.52
CA ALA A 144 -8.04 11.54 -9.72
C ALA A 144 -8.43 13.02 -9.66
N SER A 145 -9.65 13.35 -9.24
CA SER A 145 -10.12 14.73 -9.08
C SER A 145 -9.32 15.52 -8.03
N ASN A 146 -8.70 14.82 -7.08
CA ASN A 146 -7.85 15.37 -6.03
C ASN A 146 -6.34 15.23 -6.30
N GLN A 147 -5.94 14.74 -7.49
CA GLN A 147 -4.54 14.52 -7.89
C GLN A 147 -3.79 13.57 -6.92
N VAL A 148 -4.49 12.57 -6.42
CA VAL A 148 -3.94 11.50 -5.58
C VAL A 148 -3.96 10.19 -6.36
N THR A 149 -2.88 9.45 -6.35
CA THR A 149 -2.77 8.14 -6.97
C THR A 149 -3.26 7.06 -6.00
N LEU A 150 -4.14 6.17 -6.46
CA LEU A 150 -4.46 4.93 -5.76
C LEU A 150 -3.60 3.80 -6.30
N ALA A 151 -2.84 3.17 -5.42
CA ALA A 151 -1.95 2.07 -5.76
C ALA A 151 -2.38 0.80 -5.03
N VAL A 152 -2.73 -0.24 -5.77
CA VAL A 152 -3.18 -1.52 -5.18
C VAL A 152 -1.97 -2.36 -4.80
N GLU A 153 -1.88 -2.73 -3.53
CA GLU A 153 -0.87 -3.66 -3.05
C GLU A 153 -1.16 -5.08 -3.54
N ILE A 154 -0.10 -5.77 -3.98
CA ILE A 154 -0.15 -7.22 -4.19
C ILE A 154 -0.16 -7.89 -2.82
N MET A 155 -1.17 -8.74 -2.58
CA MET A 155 -1.54 -9.20 -1.25
C MET A 155 -1.28 -10.69 -1.00
N ASP A 156 -1.52 -11.08 0.25
CA ASP A 156 -1.39 -12.43 0.78
C ASP A 156 -2.59 -13.35 0.47
N THR A 157 -3.51 -12.92 -0.40
CA THR A 157 -4.65 -13.72 -0.86
C THR A 157 -4.62 -13.96 -2.36
N LYS A 158 -5.26 -15.04 -2.81
CA LYS A 158 -5.36 -15.36 -4.25
C LYS A 158 -5.99 -14.25 -5.09
N PHE A 159 -6.86 -13.43 -4.50
CA PHE A 159 -7.59 -12.38 -5.20
C PHE A 159 -6.63 -11.39 -5.90
N MET A 160 -5.61 -10.92 -5.18
CA MET A 160 -4.64 -9.95 -5.68
C MET A 160 -3.19 -10.42 -5.46
N SER A 161 -2.90 -11.67 -5.76
CA SER A 161 -1.59 -12.30 -5.50
C SER A 161 -0.51 -12.01 -6.53
N SER A 162 -0.83 -11.30 -7.62
CA SER A 162 0.12 -11.04 -8.71
C SER A 162 -0.23 -9.76 -9.47
N ILE A 163 0.76 -9.19 -10.16
CA ILE A 163 0.56 -8.03 -11.04
C ILE A 163 -0.32 -8.42 -12.23
N SER A 164 -0.21 -9.65 -12.74
CA SER A 164 -1.09 -10.16 -13.79
C SER A 164 -2.57 -10.21 -13.40
N ARG A 165 -2.86 -10.45 -12.10
CA ARG A 165 -4.22 -10.35 -11.56
C ARG A 165 -4.68 -8.89 -11.44
N TRP A 166 -3.82 -8.02 -10.93
CA TRP A 166 -4.09 -6.59 -10.86
C TRP A 166 -4.33 -5.98 -12.25
N LYS A 167 -3.62 -6.43 -13.28
CA LYS A 167 -3.74 -5.90 -14.64
C LYS A 167 -5.15 -6.04 -15.21
N LYS A 168 -5.91 -7.06 -14.83
CA LYS A 168 -7.32 -7.20 -15.21
C LYS A 168 -8.18 -6.02 -14.69
N TRP A 169 -7.85 -5.50 -13.53
CA TRP A 169 -8.50 -4.31 -12.95
C TRP A 169 -8.04 -3.03 -13.64
N ASP A 170 -6.76 -2.93 -14.00
CA ASP A 170 -6.25 -1.80 -14.79
C ASP A 170 -6.93 -1.68 -16.15
N GLU A 171 -7.19 -2.81 -16.80
CA GLU A 171 -7.92 -2.88 -18.07
C GLU A 171 -9.40 -2.50 -17.96
N LEU A 172 -10.01 -2.69 -16.79
CA LEU A 172 -11.40 -2.25 -16.52
C LEU A 172 -11.47 -0.76 -16.16
N ILE A 173 -10.63 -0.32 -15.22
CA ILE A 173 -10.66 1.03 -14.63
C ILE A 173 -10.07 2.08 -15.57
N ARG A 174 -9.02 1.75 -16.33
CA ARG A 174 -8.38 2.58 -17.39
C ARG A 174 -8.04 3.99 -16.94
N SER A 175 -7.42 4.13 -15.76
CA SER A 175 -7.03 5.42 -15.22
C SER A 175 -5.52 5.54 -15.01
N PRO A 176 -4.89 6.69 -15.33
CA PRO A 176 -3.50 6.93 -14.95
C PRO A 176 -3.32 7.09 -13.44
N TRP A 177 -4.40 7.32 -12.69
CA TRP A 177 -4.40 7.44 -11.24
C TRP A 177 -4.61 6.09 -10.51
N PHE A 178 -4.76 5.01 -11.28
CA PHE A 178 -4.83 3.64 -10.79
C PHE A 178 -3.53 2.91 -11.13
N THR A 179 -2.81 2.46 -10.11
CA THR A 179 -1.47 1.90 -10.23
C THR A 179 -1.32 0.66 -9.36
N VAL A 180 -0.18 -0.02 -9.45
CA VAL A 180 0.15 -1.18 -8.61
C VAL A 180 1.28 -0.85 -7.65
N TYR A 181 1.21 -1.44 -6.46
CA TYR A 181 2.21 -1.37 -5.41
C TYR A 181 2.66 -2.79 -5.04
N PRO A 182 3.62 -3.38 -5.76
CA PRO A 182 4.08 -4.73 -5.46
C PRO A 182 4.75 -4.80 -4.08
N ASP A 183 4.33 -5.75 -3.25
CA ASP A 183 5.10 -6.25 -2.13
C ASP A 183 5.88 -7.47 -2.62
N LEU A 184 7.21 -7.42 -2.63
CA LEU A 184 8.04 -8.50 -3.20
C LEU A 184 7.86 -9.82 -2.44
N GLY A 185 7.60 -9.77 -1.13
CA GLY A 185 7.32 -10.96 -0.35
C GLY A 185 6.01 -11.62 -0.78
N ASN A 186 4.91 -10.85 -0.79
CA ASN A 186 3.62 -11.38 -1.22
C ASN A 186 3.69 -11.91 -2.66
N LEU A 187 4.33 -11.17 -3.55
CA LEU A 187 4.48 -11.57 -4.94
C LEU A 187 5.27 -12.88 -5.09
N SER A 188 6.39 -13.02 -4.36
CA SER A 188 7.25 -14.21 -4.40
C SER A 188 6.60 -15.43 -3.74
N ALA A 189 5.77 -15.22 -2.70
CA ALA A 189 5.08 -16.31 -2.03
C ALA A 189 4.11 -17.08 -2.95
N TRP A 190 3.52 -16.38 -3.93
CA TRP A 190 2.51 -16.93 -4.84
C TRP A 190 3.03 -17.27 -6.23
N ASN A 191 4.17 -16.69 -6.67
CA ASN A 191 4.62 -16.77 -8.04
C ASN A 191 6.04 -17.28 -8.16
N ASP A 192 6.28 -18.13 -9.16
CA ASP A 192 7.60 -18.65 -9.47
C ASP A 192 8.43 -17.69 -10.33
N ASN A 193 7.77 -16.85 -11.13
CA ASN A 193 8.41 -15.93 -12.06
C ASN A 193 8.13 -14.46 -11.73
N VAL A 194 8.71 -13.99 -10.63
CA VAL A 194 8.58 -12.61 -10.16
C VAL A 194 9.11 -11.60 -11.19
N ALA A 195 10.14 -11.98 -11.95
CA ALA A 195 10.72 -11.12 -12.96
C ALA A 195 9.73 -10.76 -14.07
N GLU A 196 8.93 -11.71 -14.55
CA GLU A 196 7.90 -11.45 -15.56
C GLU A 196 6.75 -10.63 -15.00
N GLU A 197 6.35 -10.87 -13.77
CA GLU A 197 5.35 -10.06 -13.09
C GLU A 197 5.80 -8.58 -12.97
N LEU A 198 7.04 -8.33 -12.54
CA LEU A 198 7.59 -6.97 -12.46
C LEU A 198 7.67 -6.31 -13.83
N LYS A 199 8.06 -7.06 -14.86
CA LYS A 199 8.09 -6.57 -16.25
C LYS A 199 6.70 -6.18 -16.75
N LEU A 200 5.69 -7.00 -16.45
CA LEU A 200 4.30 -6.76 -16.84
C LEU A 200 3.74 -5.45 -16.29
N GLY A 201 4.13 -5.08 -15.08
CA GLY A 201 3.60 -3.90 -14.37
C GLY A 201 4.49 -2.67 -14.41
N ILE A 202 5.68 -2.72 -14.99
CA ILE A 202 6.74 -1.71 -14.80
C ILE A 202 6.28 -0.27 -15.00
N ASP A 203 5.44 -0.01 -15.99
CA ASP A 203 4.93 1.32 -16.34
C ASP A 203 3.89 1.85 -15.36
N LYS A 204 3.39 0.99 -14.47
CA LYS A 204 2.33 1.29 -13.49
C LYS A 204 2.76 1.04 -12.04
N ILE A 205 4.01 0.65 -11.79
CA ILE A 205 4.53 0.47 -10.42
C ILE A 205 4.80 1.83 -9.80
N SER A 206 4.02 2.20 -8.77
CA SER A 206 4.20 3.45 -8.01
C SER A 206 5.41 3.39 -7.06
N ALA A 207 5.49 2.34 -6.27
CA ALA A 207 6.60 2.02 -5.38
C ALA A 207 6.55 0.52 -5.05
N ILE A 208 7.51 0.03 -4.30
CA ILE A 208 7.67 -1.41 -4.00
C ILE A 208 7.89 -1.59 -2.51
N HIS A 209 7.11 -2.46 -1.86
CA HIS A 209 7.40 -2.94 -0.52
C HIS A 209 8.46 -4.05 -0.54
N LEU A 210 9.41 -3.95 0.37
CA LEU A 210 10.40 -4.96 0.63
C LEU A 210 10.04 -5.71 1.90
N LYS A 211 9.81 -7.00 1.76
CA LYS A 211 9.49 -7.92 2.84
C LYS A 211 9.94 -9.31 2.42
N ASP A 212 10.31 -10.17 3.35
CA ASP A 212 10.50 -11.59 3.07
C ASP A 212 9.31 -12.42 3.52
N THR A 213 9.13 -13.60 2.93
CA THR A 213 7.98 -14.49 3.15
C THR A 213 8.39 -15.94 2.94
N TYR A 214 7.62 -16.88 3.49
CA TYR A 214 7.70 -18.27 3.06
C TYR A 214 6.66 -18.55 1.97
N LYS A 215 7.03 -19.45 1.05
CA LYS A 215 6.25 -19.75 -0.15
C LYS A 215 4.94 -20.47 0.17
N VAL A 216 3.90 -20.15 -0.57
CA VAL A 216 2.67 -20.93 -0.61
C VAL A 216 2.89 -22.15 -1.49
N THR A 217 2.54 -23.34 -0.97
CA THR A 217 2.61 -24.61 -1.68
C THR A 217 1.30 -25.39 -1.48
N GLU A 218 1.17 -26.55 -2.09
CA GLU A 218 0.00 -27.43 -1.87
C GLU A 218 -0.18 -27.84 -0.41
N THR A 219 0.92 -27.91 0.35
CA THR A 219 0.93 -28.36 1.75
C THR A 219 1.22 -27.25 2.76
N CYS A 220 1.53 -26.03 2.30
CA CYS A 220 1.87 -24.90 3.16
C CYS A 220 1.12 -23.64 2.71
N GLN A 221 0.45 -22.97 3.65
CA GLN A 221 -0.26 -21.72 3.39
C GLN A 221 0.68 -20.52 3.22
N GLY A 222 2.00 -20.74 3.37
CA GLY A 222 2.99 -19.67 3.39
C GLY A 222 3.00 -18.89 4.71
N GLN A 223 4.01 -18.04 4.87
CA GLN A 223 4.06 -17.08 5.97
C GLN A 223 4.39 -15.70 5.41
N PHE A 224 3.52 -14.74 5.67
CA PHE A 224 3.59 -13.40 5.06
C PHE A 224 4.04 -12.31 6.02
N ARG A 225 4.34 -12.66 7.28
CA ARG A 225 4.77 -11.71 8.31
C ARG A 225 5.87 -12.32 9.16
N ASP A 226 6.70 -11.45 9.73
CA ASP A 226 7.72 -11.81 10.71
C ASP A 226 8.74 -12.85 10.20
N VAL A 227 9.04 -12.82 8.88
CA VAL A 227 10.12 -13.58 8.27
C VAL A 227 11.32 -12.64 8.12
N PRO A 228 12.46 -12.94 8.76
CA PRO A 228 13.65 -12.12 8.62
C PRO A 228 14.15 -12.09 7.18
N PHE A 229 14.69 -10.94 6.76
CA PHE A 229 15.26 -10.82 5.42
C PHE A 229 16.37 -11.84 5.16
N GLY A 230 16.24 -12.59 4.08
CA GLY A 230 17.19 -13.63 3.64
C GLY A 230 16.87 -15.02 4.19
N GLU A 231 15.84 -15.20 5.01
CA GLU A 231 15.37 -16.51 5.49
C GLU A 231 14.16 -17.03 4.72
N GLY A 232 13.53 -16.17 3.90
CA GLY A 232 12.35 -16.49 3.13
C GLY A 232 12.62 -16.93 1.70
N CYS A 233 11.63 -16.79 0.84
CA CYS A 233 11.67 -17.23 -0.56
C CYS A 233 11.97 -16.11 -1.55
N VAL A 234 12.17 -14.87 -1.10
CA VAL A 234 12.38 -13.73 -2.01
C VAL A 234 13.81 -13.71 -2.52
N ASP A 235 13.99 -13.85 -3.83
CA ASP A 235 15.28 -13.59 -4.49
C ASP A 235 15.42 -12.08 -4.74
N PHE A 236 15.84 -11.34 -3.69
CA PHE A 236 16.07 -9.91 -3.77
C PHE A 236 17.10 -9.52 -4.83
N ALA A 237 18.15 -10.33 -5.01
CA ALA A 237 19.19 -10.07 -6.00
C ALA A 237 18.60 -10.09 -7.42
N GLN A 238 17.81 -11.10 -7.73
CA GLN A 238 17.13 -11.22 -9.02
C GLN A 238 16.07 -10.12 -9.21
N CYS A 239 15.30 -9.79 -8.17
CA CYS A 239 14.32 -8.71 -8.22
C CYS A 239 14.99 -7.36 -8.55
N PHE A 240 16.06 -7.00 -7.84
CA PHE A 240 16.77 -5.74 -8.08
C PHE A 240 17.49 -5.73 -9.44
N LYS A 241 18.05 -6.86 -9.90
CA LYS A 241 18.63 -6.98 -11.24
C LYS A 241 17.57 -6.75 -12.32
N THR A 242 16.38 -7.34 -12.16
CA THR A 242 15.24 -7.15 -13.08
C THR A 242 14.79 -5.69 -13.11
N LEU A 243 14.55 -5.09 -11.93
CA LEU A 243 14.12 -3.69 -11.83
C LEU A 243 15.16 -2.72 -12.42
N ALA A 244 16.45 -3.01 -12.24
CA ALA A 244 17.53 -2.22 -12.83
C ALA A 244 17.53 -2.33 -14.37
N ALA A 245 17.35 -3.53 -14.93
CA ALA A 245 17.24 -3.77 -16.38
C ALA A 245 16.02 -3.08 -16.98
N LEU A 246 14.91 -3.03 -16.25
CA LEU A 246 13.68 -2.33 -16.62
C LEU A 246 13.74 -0.80 -16.37
N ASN A 247 14.88 -0.30 -15.90
CA ASN A 247 15.10 1.12 -15.61
C ASN A 247 14.10 1.71 -14.60
N TYR A 248 13.69 0.89 -13.62
CA TYR A 248 12.82 1.35 -12.52
C TYR A 248 13.40 2.57 -11.81
N ARG A 249 12.55 3.55 -11.52
CA ARG A 249 12.94 4.85 -10.92
C ARG A 249 12.21 5.16 -9.60
N GLY A 250 11.26 4.31 -9.21
CA GLY A 250 10.47 4.49 -8.01
C GLY A 250 11.23 4.25 -6.71
N ALA A 251 10.49 4.34 -5.60
CA ALA A 251 11.00 4.13 -4.24
C ALA A 251 10.81 2.67 -3.77
N PHE A 252 11.52 2.33 -2.71
CA PHE A 252 11.35 1.10 -1.95
C PHE A 252 10.98 1.41 -0.51
#